data_af1df95faa8358d9de3af045ab570b64
#
_entry.id   af1df95faa8358d9de3af045ab570b64
#
_cell.length_a   1.000
_cell.length_b   1.000
_cell.length_c   1.000
_cell.angle_alpha   90.00
_cell.angle_beta   90.00
_cell.angle_gamma   90.00
#
_symmetry.space_group_name_H-M   'P 1'
#
loop_
_entity.id
_entity.type
_entity.pdbx_description
1 polymer ?
#
loop_
_entity_poly.entity_id
_entity_poly.type
_entity_poly.pdbx_seq_one_letter_code
_entity_poly.pdbx_strand_id
1 'polypeptide(L)'
;MKSLISILTISLLLVGATVYGQSYTFKVLANKGVNEVKSGTEWKPLKTGTSLKDGDELKLSENAYLGLVHNSGKTLELKESGNHKISDLSSKISSGGSNVASKYADFVLSKMSAEKKTNRLSATGAVHRAVVNSSINIYIPNSVDVYNDKALIEWGGMEGENTFVLKVVNMFGDELFTMESSDNRYLLDLTSEKLANEAALLVTVSVKGNEEMKSEEVAIKRLPEDKAEIVKANLGALMSEVDIQNALNNYILAGFYEENRLLLDALFYYEEAIKIAPDVDSYQEAYEEFLFRNGLN
;
A
#
# COMPACT_ATOMS: atom_id res chain seq x y z
N MET A 1 3.29 -18.95 59.22
CA MET A 1 1.91 -18.72 58.75
C MET A 1 1.73 -17.34 58.11
N LYS A 2 2.26 -16.27 58.65
CA LYS A 2 2.10 -14.91 58.05
C LYS A 2 2.75 -14.73 56.64
N SER A 3 3.86 -15.42 56.38
CA SER A 3 4.53 -15.34 55.05
C SER A 3 3.82 -16.10 53.93
N LEU A 4 3.16 -17.21 54.24
CA LEU A 4 2.37 -17.99 53.29
C LEU A 4 1.09 -17.27 52.84
N ILE A 5 0.46 -16.52 53.76
CA ILE A 5 -0.72 -15.69 53.45
C ILE A 5 -0.34 -14.51 52.52
N SER A 6 0.83 -13.90 52.73
CA SER A 6 1.32 -12.81 51.85
C SER A 6 1.64 -13.30 50.43
N ILE A 7 2.16 -14.50 50.26
CA ILE A 7 2.44 -15.10 48.94
C ILE A 7 1.14 -15.44 48.22
N LEU A 8 0.13 -15.93 48.95
CA LEU A 8 -1.16 -16.29 48.38
C LEU A 8 -1.96 -15.04 47.93
N THR A 9 -1.86 -13.90 48.64
CA THR A 9 -2.49 -12.64 48.24
C THR A 9 -1.82 -11.99 47.06
N ILE A 10 -0.49 -12.09 46.90
CA ILE A 10 0.22 -11.57 45.72
C ILE A 10 -0.08 -12.44 44.49
N SER A 11 -0.24 -13.75 44.61
CA SER A 11 -0.61 -14.66 43.53
C SER A 11 -2.04 -14.41 43.01
N LEU A 12 -2.97 -13.96 43.88
CA LEU A 12 -4.36 -13.71 43.52
C LEU A 12 -4.55 -12.36 42.79
N LEU A 13 -3.62 -11.40 43.01
CA LEU A 13 -3.63 -10.10 42.33
C LEU A 13 -3.09 -10.12 40.88
N LEU A 14 -2.37 -11.19 40.49
CA LEU A 14 -1.80 -11.37 39.16
C LEU A 14 -2.76 -12.00 38.13
N VAL A 15 -3.90 -12.53 38.57
CA VAL A 15 -4.89 -13.20 37.69
C VAL A 15 -5.93 -12.24 37.09
N GLY A 16 -5.91 -10.95 37.46
CA GLY A 16 -6.94 -9.96 37.10
C GLY A 16 -6.66 -9.14 35.84
N ALA A 17 -5.53 -9.24 35.17
CA ALA A 17 -5.25 -8.53 33.94
C ALA A 17 -5.64 -9.39 32.69
N THR A 18 -6.92 -9.71 32.55
CA THR A 18 -7.43 -10.05 31.22
C THR A 18 -7.30 -8.81 30.35
N VAL A 19 -6.27 -8.76 29.52
CA VAL A 19 -6.20 -7.82 28.41
C VAL A 19 -7.38 -8.16 27.51
N TYR A 20 -8.48 -7.45 27.69
CA TYR A 20 -9.53 -7.40 26.68
C TYR A 20 -8.91 -6.72 25.46
N GLY A 21 -8.32 -7.48 24.56
CA GLY A 21 -8.07 -7.03 23.21
C GLY A 21 -9.38 -6.46 22.70
N GLN A 22 -9.43 -5.16 22.38
CA GLN A 22 -10.63 -4.54 21.88
C GLN A 22 -11.03 -5.25 20.59
N SER A 23 -11.95 -6.22 20.67
CA SER A 23 -12.49 -6.88 19.50
C SER A 23 -13.27 -5.85 18.70
N TYR A 24 -12.82 -5.55 17.50
CA TYR A 24 -13.58 -4.79 16.51
C TYR A 24 -14.25 -5.75 15.54
N THR A 25 -15.33 -5.31 14.92
CA THR A 25 -16.00 -6.02 13.83
C THR A 25 -15.41 -5.59 12.49
N PHE A 26 -15.26 -4.27 12.30
CA PHE A 26 -14.59 -3.69 11.13
C PHE A 26 -13.57 -2.64 11.54
N LYS A 27 -12.59 -2.44 10.64
CA LYS A 27 -11.66 -1.32 10.71
C LYS A 27 -11.76 -0.49 9.43
N VAL A 28 -11.75 0.84 9.55
CA VAL A 28 -11.83 1.77 8.41
C VAL A 28 -10.45 1.91 7.79
N LEU A 29 -10.29 1.52 6.52
CA LEU A 29 -9.05 1.66 5.74
C LEU A 29 -9.05 2.91 4.85
N ALA A 30 -10.20 3.22 4.25
CA ALA A 30 -10.35 4.39 3.41
C ALA A 30 -11.67 5.09 3.72
N ASN A 31 -11.68 6.41 3.65
CA ASN A 31 -12.86 7.21 3.96
C ASN A 31 -12.88 8.47 3.09
N LYS A 32 -13.93 8.63 2.30
CA LYS A 32 -14.22 9.83 1.52
C LYS A 32 -15.61 10.34 1.84
N GLY A 33 -15.74 11.65 1.98
CA GLY A 33 -16.99 12.33 2.30
C GLY A 33 -17.15 12.64 3.80
N VAL A 34 -18.25 13.30 4.13
CA VAL A 34 -18.60 13.66 5.52
C VAL A 34 -19.38 12.49 6.13
N ASN A 35 -18.62 11.51 6.62
CA ASN A 35 -19.20 10.31 7.20
C ASN A 35 -19.09 10.36 8.73
N GLU A 36 -20.07 9.78 9.41
CA GLU A 36 -20.17 9.78 10.86
C GLU A 36 -20.36 8.36 11.39
N VAL A 37 -19.89 8.12 12.60
CA VAL A 37 -20.16 6.90 13.38
C VAL A 37 -20.86 7.24 14.67
N LYS A 38 -21.85 6.47 15.05
CA LYS A 38 -22.53 6.53 16.32
C LYS A 38 -22.17 5.30 17.15
N SER A 39 -21.44 5.57 18.24
CA SER A 39 -21.14 4.60 19.28
C SER A 39 -21.85 5.02 20.56
N GLY A 40 -22.93 4.30 20.91
CA GLY A 40 -23.85 4.71 21.99
C GLY A 40 -24.83 5.78 21.52
N THR A 41 -24.80 7.02 22.08
CA THR A 41 -25.82 8.04 21.81
C THR A 41 -25.36 9.17 20.89
N GLU A 42 -24.06 9.34 20.67
CA GLU A 42 -23.49 10.49 19.95
C GLU A 42 -22.93 10.12 18.58
N TRP A 43 -23.20 11.00 17.59
CA TRP A 43 -22.57 10.94 16.29
C TRP A 43 -21.20 11.64 16.34
N LYS A 44 -20.17 11.01 15.78
CA LYS A 44 -18.80 11.56 15.68
C LYS A 44 -18.28 11.39 14.26
N PRO A 45 -17.44 12.32 13.76
CA PRO A 45 -16.82 12.16 12.46
C PRO A 45 -16.05 10.84 12.33
N LEU A 46 -16.32 10.11 11.26
CA LEU A 46 -15.61 8.87 10.95
C LEU A 46 -14.22 9.19 10.38
N LYS A 47 -13.20 8.47 10.84
CA LYS A 47 -11.81 8.64 10.39
C LYS A 47 -11.23 7.30 9.96
N THR A 48 -10.28 7.34 9.02
CA THR A 48 -9.41 6.20 8.71
C THR A 48 -8.72 5.70 9.98
N GLY A 49 -8.65 4.37 10.15
CA GLY A 49 -8.15 3.72 11.37
C GLY A 49 -9.19 3.49 12.46
N THR A 50 -10.40 4.07 12.34
CA THR A 50 -11.47 3.85 13.33
C THR A 50 -11.85 2.36 13.38
N SER A 51 -11.92 1.82 14.62
CA SER A 51 -12.44 0.48 14.90
C SER A 51 -13.93 0.55 15.18
N LEU A 52 -14.72 -0.25 14.46
CA LEU A 52 -16.18 -0.32 14.53
C LEU A 52 -16.62 -1.61 15.20
N LYS A 53 -17.67 -1.57 16.01
CA LYS A 53 -18.24 -2.71 16.76
C LYS A 53 -19.67 -2.98 16.30
N ASP A 54 -20.20 -4.17 16.56
CA ASP A 54 -21.54 -4.58 16.14
C ASP A 54 -22.66 -3.62 16.56
N GLY A 55 -22.53 -2.94 17.70
CA GLY A 55 -23.51 -1.95 18.17
C GLY A 55 -23.40 -0.56 17.55
N ASP A 56 -22.41 -0.33 16.69
CA ASP A 56 -22.21 0.97 16.04
C ASP A 56 -23.11 1.12 14.81
N GLU A 57 -23.42 2.38 14.48
CA GLU A 57 -24.17 2.79 13.30
C GLU A 57 -23.36 3.82 12.50
N LEU A 58 -23.30 3.64 11.20
CA LEU A 58 -22.67 4.56 10.26
C LEU A 58 -23.72 5.43 9.58
N LYS A 59 -23.36 6.68 9.31
CA LYS A 59 -24.10 7.59 8.43
C LYS A 59 -23.18 8.09 7.35
N LEU A 60 -23.45 7.69 6.11
CA LEU A 60 -22.67 8.05 4.95
C LEU A 60 -23.35 9.19 4.17
N SER A 61 -22.54 10.19 3.78
CA SER A 61 -22.98 11.29 2.92
C SER A 61 -23.20 10.83 1.47
N GLU A 62 -23.83 11.69 0.67
CA GLU A 62 -23.87 11.48 -0.78
C GLU A 62 -22.47 11.44 -1.38
N ASN A 63 -22.26 10.60 -2.40
CA ASN A 63 -20.96 10.36 -3.04
C ASN A 63 -19.86 9.92 -2.07
N ALA A 64 -20.23 9.34 -0.92
CA ALA A 64 -19.27 8.77 0.01
C ALA A 64 -18.61 7.52 -0.57
N TYR A 65 -17.39 7.28 -0.08
CA TYR A 65 -16.71 6.00 -0.21
C TYR A 65 -16.19 5.59 1.16
N LEU A 66 -16.43 4.36 1.54
CA LEU A 66 -15.92 3.80 2.79
C LEU A 66 -15.36 2.40 2.53
N GLY A 67 -14.06 2.25 2.73
CA GLY A 67 -13.36 0.97 2.66
C GLY A 67 -13.20 0.37 4.06
N LEU A 68 -13.76 -0.81 4.27
CA LEU A 68 -13.77 -1.53 5.55
C LEU A 68 -13.07 -2.88 5.43
N VAL A 69 -12.30 -3.26 6.45
CA VAL A 69 -11.82 -4.63 6.62
C VAL A 69 -12.46 -5.24 7.86
N HIS A 70 -13.10 -6.38 7.67
CA HIS A 70 -13.68 -7.18 8.75
C HIS A 70 -12.58 -7.90 9.54
N ASN A 71 -12.82 -8.22 10.80
CA ASN A 71 -11.86 -8.95 11.63
C ASN A 71 -11.50 -10.36 11.11
N SER A 72 -12.31 -10.92 10.20
CA SER A 72 -11.99 -12.17 9.46
C SER A 72 -11.08 -11.97 8.25
N GLY A 73 -10.66 -10.74 7.93
CA GLY A 73 -9.89 -10.41 6.73
C GLY A 73 -10.71 -9.99 5.51
N LYS A 74 -12.01 -10.28 5.49
CA LYS A 74 -12.87 -9.89 4.37
C LYS A 74 -13.01 -8.38 4.26
N THR A 75 -13.03 -7.88 3.04
CA THR A 75 -13.16 -6.46 2.71
C THR A 75 -14.59 -6.11 2.30
N LEU A 76 -14.96 -4.87 2.53
CA LEU A 76 -16.26 -4.32 2.13
C LEU A 76 -16.09 -2.86 1.69
N GLU A 77 -16.54 -2.52 0.49
CA GLU A 77 -16.68 -1.14 0.03
C GLU A 77 -18.14 -0.71 0.13
N LEU A 78 -18.37 0.43 0.77
CA LEU A 78 -19.68 1.07 0.85
C LEU A 78 -19.65 2.37 0.06
N LYS A 79 -20.58 2.51 -0.90
CA LYS A 79 -20.76 3.69 -1.75
C LYS A 79 -22.16 4.28 -1.65
N GLU A 80 -23.07 3.55 -0.99
CA GLU A 80 -24.45 3.97 -0.80
C GLU A 80 -24.57 4.90 0.40
N SER A 81 -25.13 6.10 0.18
CA SER A 81 -25.44 7.06 1.24
C SER A 81 -26.53 6.53 2.19
N GLY A 82 -26.57 7.09 3.40
CA GLY A 82 -27.58 6.74 4.41
C GLY A 82 -27.01 6.04 5.63
N ASN A 83 -27.90 5.42 6.40
CA ASN A 83 -27.54 4.79 7.66
C ASN A 83 -27.30 3.28 7.46
N HIS A 84 -26.20 2.78 8.04
CA HIS A 84 -25.80 1.38 7.99
C HIS A 84 -25.45 0.90 9.40
N LYS A 85 -26.08 -0.18 9.86
CA LYS A 85 -25.72 -0.84 11.12
C LYS A 85 -24.55 -1.79 10.89
N ILE A 86 -23.58 -1.76 11.77
CA ILE A 86 -22.40 -2.64 11.67
C ILE A 86 -22.80 -4.11 11.75
N SER A 87 -23.76 -4.47 12.59
CA SER A 87 -24.31 -5.84 12.66
C SER A 87 -24.87 -6.34 11.32
N ASP A 88 -25.58 -5.46 10.58
CA ASP A 88 -26.19 -5.83 9.29
C ASP A 88 -25.11 -5.99 8.20
N LEU A 89 -24.05 -5.16 8.24
CA LEU A 89 -22.89 -5.29 7.35
C LEU A 89 -22.13 -6.57 7.64
N SER A 90 -21.87 -6.87 8.92
CA SER A 90 -21.19 -8.08 9.36
C SER A 90 -21.93 -9.35 8.94
N SER A 91 -23.27 -9.34 9.00
CA SER A 91 -24.08 -10.48 8.57
C SER A 91 -23.97 -10.83 7.08
N LYS A 92 -23.57 -9.86 6.25
CA LYS A 92 -23.32 -10.05 4.80
C LYS A 92 -21.94 -10.67 4.52
N ILE A 93 -21.05 -10.66 5.50
CA ILE A 93 -19.72 -11.25 5.38
C ILE A 93 -19.82 -12.76 5.60
N SER A 94 -19.49 -13.55 4.58
CA SER A 94 -19.45 -15.01 4.72
C SER A 94 -18.42 -15.42 5.76
N SER A 95 -18.83 -16.33 6.66
CA SER A 95 -17.95 -16.89 7.68
C SER A 95 -16.77 -17.66 7.03
N GLY A 96 -15.58 -17.41 7.50
CA GLY A 96 -14.34 -18.04 7.03
C GLY A 96 -13.40 -17.03 6.40
N GLY A 97 -12.22 -16.94 6.93
CA GLY A 97 -11.11 -16.12 6.47
C GLY A 97 -9.87 -16.49 7.29
N SER A 98 -8.68 -16.25 6.74
CA SER A 98 -7.40 -16.57 7.40
C SER A 98 -6.84 -15.38 8.17
N ASN A 99 -7.54 -14.25 8.25
CA ASN A 99 -7.07 -12.98 8.80
C ASN A 99 -5.81 -12.40 8.13
N VAL A 100 -5.45 -12.90 6.96
CA VAL A 100 -4.26 -12.45 6.24
C VAL A 100 -4.45 -11.02 5.74
N ALA A 101 -5.59 -10.71 5.15
CA ALA A 101 -5.89 -9.35 4.70
C ALA A 101 -5.94 -8.35 5.87
N SER A 102 -6.45 -8.75 7.05
CA SER A 102 -6.40 -7.91 8.26
C SER A 102 -4.98 -7.54 8.65
N LYS A 103 -4.03 -8.49 8.58
CA LYS A 103 -2.62 -8.21 8.88
C LYS A 103 -2.07 -7.10 7.99
N TYR A 104 -2.31 -7.17 6.69
CA TYR A 104 -1.80 -6.16 5.75
C TYR A 104 -2.59 -4.85 5.81
N ALA A 105 -3.87 -4.91 6.13
CA ALA A 105 -4.65 -3.72 6.46
C ALA A 105 -4.09 -2.98 7.69
N ASP A 106 -3.75 -3.73 8.74
CA ASP A 106 -3.09 -3.16 9.93
C ASP A 106 -1.70 -2.59 9.62
N PHE A 107 -0.95 -3.24 8.73
CA PHE A 107 0.32 -2.73 8.25
C PHE A 107 0.16 -1.35 7.58
N VAL A 108 -0.71 -1.21 6.57
CA VAL A 108 -0.89 0.07 5.89
C VAL A 108 -1.42 1.15 6.82
N LEU A 109 -2.36 0.85 7.74
CA LEU A 109 -2.82 1.80 8.75
C LEU A 109 -1.71 2.27 9.69
N SER A 110 -0.81 1.36 10.10
CA SER A 110 0.33 1.70 10.95
C SER A 110 1.27 2.71 10.30
N LYS A 111 1.31 2.74 8.96
CA LYS A 111 2.13 3.66 8.17
C LYS A 111 1.47 5.04 7.98
N MET A 112 0.16 5.15 8.15
CA MET A 112 -0.62 6.37 7.99
C MET A 112 -0.76 7.20 9.28
N SER A 113 0.09 7.03 10.30
CA SER A 113 -0.08 7.69 11.59
C SER A 113 -0.05 9.23 11.48
N ALA A 114 -0.93 9.91 12.23
CA ALA A 114 -1.12 11.36 12.18
C ALA A 114 0.15 12.17 12.52
N GLU A 115 1.02 11.66 13.39
CA GLU A 115 2.29 12.31 13.76
C GLU A 115 3.28 12.37 12.60
N LYS A 116 3.30 11.34 11.76
CA LYS A 116 4.15 11.31 10.55
C LYS A 116 3.66 12.28 9.49
N LYS A 117 2.34 12.48 9.37
CA LYS A 117 1.71 13.46 8.46
C LYS A 117 2.17 14.89 8.74
N THR A 118 2.23 15.31 9.99
CA THR A 118 2.67 16.66 10.40
C THR A 118 4.15 16.88 10.08
N ASN A 119 4.99 15.88 10.30
CA ASN A 119 6.42 15.96 10.02
C ASN A 119 6.72 15.96 8.51
N ARG A 120 5.90 15.28 7.70
CA ARG A 120 6.01 15.28 6.24
C ARG A 120 5.67 16.62 5.62
N LEU A 121 4.56 17.25 6.03
CA LEU A 121 4.17 18.58 5.53
C LEU A 121 5.23 19.65 5.77
N SER A 122 6.02 19.51 6.85
CA SER A 122 7.18 20.38 7.08
C SER A 122 8.41 19.98 6.25
N ALA A 123 8.58 18.71 5.93
CA ALA A 123 9.69 18.21 5.11
C ALA A 123 9.49 18.47 3.61
N THR A 124 8.27 18.25 3.08
CA THR A 124 7.96 18.50 1.65
C THR A 124 8.06 19.97 1.28
N GLY A 125 7.78 20.90 2.21
CA GLY A 125 8.03 22.31 2.00
C GLY A 125 9.51 22.69 1.85
N ALA A 126 10.42 21.81 2.29
CA ALA A 126 11.87 22.00 2.17
C ALA A 126 12.46 21.26 0.94
N VAL A 127 11.90 20.13 0.56
CA VAL A 127 12.41 19.27 -0.53
C VAL A 127 12.06 19.83 -1.90
N HIS A 128 10.89 20.42 -2.10
CA HIS A 128 10.55 21.08 -3.38
C HIS A 128 11.38 22.35 -3.71
N ARG A 129 12.26 22.79 -2.81
CA ARG A 129 13.13 23.96 -3.03
C ARG A 129 14.59 23.66 -3.29
N ALA A 130 15.02 22.42 -3.14
CA ALA A 130 16.40 22.05 -3.37
C ALA A 130 16.45 20.95 -4.44
N VAL A 131 17.00 21.30 -5.53
CA VAL A 131 17.46 20.50 -6.65
C VAL A 131 16.61 20.70 -7.90
N VAL A 132 16.83 21.85 -8.55
CA VAL A 132 16.89 21.88 -10.01
C VAL A 132 18.11 21.03 -10.39
N ASN A 133 18.04 19.74 -10.24
CA ASN A 133 18.99 18.83 -10.83
C ASN A 133 18.53 18.59 -12.26
N SER A 134 19.43 18.87 -13.18
CA SER A 134 19.36 18.52 -14.60
C SER A 134 19.42 17.00 -14.86
N SER A 135 19.08 16.17 -13.86
CA SER A 135 19.13 14.72 -13.95
C SER A 135 17.74 14.10 -13.82
N ILE A 136 17.49 13.09 -14.63
CA ILE A 136 16.30 12.25 -14.53
C ILE A 136 16.47 11.33 -13.32
N ASN A 137 15.43 11.24 -12.47
CA ASN A 137 15.40 10.31 -11.35
C ASN A 137 14.37 9.22 -11.64
N ILE A 138 14.78 7.96 -11.58
CA ILE A 138 13.86 6.83 -11.59
C ILE A 138 13.39 6.60 -10.15
N TYR A 139 12.09 6.50 -9.91
CA TYR A 139 11.50 6.39 -8.57
C TYR A 139 11.55 4.95 -8.03
N ILE A 140 12.72 4.34 -8.10
CA ILE A 140 13.02 3.03 -7.50
C ILE A 140 14.46 3.06 -6.94
N PRO A 141 14.77 2.23 -5.92
CA PRO A 141 16.13 2.11 -5.42
C PRO A 141 17.10 1.63 -6.50
N ASN A 142 18.41 1.89 -6.33
CA ASN A 142 19.45 1.44 -7.26
C ASN A 142 19.43 -0.07 -7.53
N SER A 143 18.82 -0.84 -6.64
CA SER A 143 18.58 -2.27 -6.83
C SER A 143 17.31 -2.68 -6.12
N VAL A 144 16.39 -3.35 -6.83
CA VAL A 144 15.10 -3.78 -6.33
C VAL A 144 14.78 -5.19 -6.81
N ASP A 145 14.15 -5.99 -5.95
CA ASP A 145 13.59 -7.28 -6.32
C ASP A 145 12.16 -7.10 -6.84
N VAL A 146 11.76 -7.90 -7.83
CA VAL A 146 10.40 -7.94 -8.38
C VAL A 146 9.89 -9.38 -8.39
N TYR A 147 8.63 -9.56 -8.01
CA TYR A 147 7.93 -10.84 -7.99
C TYR A 147 6.99 -11.00 -9.18
N ASN A 148 6.25 -9.95 -9.53
CA ASN A 148 5.26 -10.00 -10.61
C ASN A 148 5.92 -9.96 -12.00
N ASP A 149 5.13 -10.30 -13.01
CA ASP A 149 5.54 -10.31 -14.42
C ASP A 149 5.58 -8.92 -15.05
N LYS A 150 5.22 -7.87 -14.30
CA LYS A 150 5.20 -6.48 -14.77
C LYS A 150 5.89 -5.59 -13.75
N ALA A 151 6.72 -4.66 -14.26
CA ALA A 151 7.40 -3.66 -13.46
C ALA A 151 7.00 -2.26 -13.94
N LEU A 152 6.35 -1.48 -13.07
CA LEU A 152 6.05 -0.09 -13.36
C LEU A 152 7.29 0.75 -13.09
N ILE A 153 7.83 1.37 -14.15
CA ILE A 153 8.98 2.26 -14.08
C ILE A 153 8.47 3.69 -14.19
N GLU A 154 8.70 4.47 -13.16
CA GLU A 154 8.34 5.88 -13.12
C GLU A 154 9.57 6.75 -12.94
N TRP A 155 9.58 7.93 -13.53
CA TRP A 155 10.70 8.88 -13.45
C TRP A 155 10.22 10.32 -13.43
N GLY A 156 11.10 11.20 -12.96
CA GLY A 156 10.85 12.65 -12.92
C GLY A 156 12.15 13.44 -12.94
N GLY A 157 12.08 14.73 -12.59
CA GLY A 157 13.22 15.63 -12.49
C GLY A 157 13.47 16.54 -13.68
N MET A 158 12.62 16.47 -14.73
CA MET A 158 12.70 17.36 -15.91
C MET A 158 11.44 18.18 -16.06
N GLU A 159 11.60 19.49 -16.27
CA GLU A 159 10.50 20.39 -16.61
C GLU A 159 10.34 20.50 -18.14
N GLY A 160 9.11 20.71 -18.59
CA GLY A 160 8.75 20.90 -20.01
C GLY A 160 8.37 19.61 -20.73
N GLU A 161 8.00 19.77 -22.01
CA GLU A 161 7.65 18.64 -22.87
C GLU A 161 8.92 17.96 -23.38
N ASN A 162 9.21 16.75 -22.88
CA ASN A 162 10.34 15.95 -23.29
C ASN A 162 9.87 14.61 -23.86
N THR A 163 10.62 14.09 -24.82
CA THR A 163 10.55 12.67 -25.19
C THR A 163 11.67 11.95 -24.48
N PHE A 164 11.31 10.92 -23.73
CA PHE A 164 12.25 10.09 -22.99
C PHE A 164 12.57 8.82 -23.77
N VAL A 165 13.74 8.29 -23.54
CA VAL A 165 14.19 6.98 -24.03
C VAL A 165 14.44 6.10 -22.81
N LEU A 166 13.58 5.08 -22.61
CA LEU A 166 13.81 4.04 -21.63
C LEU A 166 14.61 2.93 -22.31
N LYS A 167 15.74 2.56 -21.72
CA LYS A 167 16.64 1.51 -22.20
C LYS A 167 16.80 0.43 -21.14
N VAL A 168 16.72 -0.82 -21.55
CA VAL A 168 16.93 -2.01 -20.71
C VAL A 168 18.03 -2.85 -21.30
N VAL A 169 19.03 -3.17 -20.49
CA VAL A 169 20.15 -4.04 -20.87
C VAL A 169 20.26 -5.20 -19.89
N ASN A 170 20.94 -6.28 -20.27
CA ASN A 170 21.30 -7.36 -19.34
C ASN A 170 22.54 -7.00 -18.51
N MET A 171 22.98 -7.89 -17.64
CA MET A 171 24.17 -7.71 -16.80
C MET A 171 25.49 -7.64 -17.59
N PHE A 172 25.48 -7.99 -18.87
CA PHE A 172 26.62 -7.94 -19.78
C PHE A 172 26.63 -6.67 -20.64
N GLY A 173 25.59 -5.84 -20.55
CA GLY A 173 25.44 -4.61 -21.33
C GLY A 173 24.78 -4.81 -22.70
N ASP A 174 24.28 -6.01 -23.00
CA ASP A 174 23.53 -6.25 -24.24
C ASP A 174 22.17 -5.60 -24.16
N GLU A 175 21.79 -4.84 -25.18
CA GLU A 175 20.51 -4.17 -25.27
C GLU A 175 19.39 -5.17 -25.54
N LEU A 176 18.44 -5.24 -24.62
CA LEU A 176 17.30 -6.13 -24.70
C LEU A 176 16.04 -5.41 -25.16
N PHE A 177 15.85 -4.17 -24.73
CA PHE A 177 14.65 -3.39 -24.99
C PHE A 177 14.96 -1.90 -24.98
N THR A 178 14.37 -1.16 -25.91
CA THR A 178 14.41 0.31 -25.95
C THR A 178 13.07 0.82 -26.46
N MET A 179 12.57 1.88 -25.83
CA MET A 179 11.33 2.53 -26.25
C MET A 179 11.38 4.02 -25.98
N GLU A 180 10.60 4.78 -26.74
CA GLU A 180 10.41 6.21 -26.55
C GLU A 180 9.03 6.49 -25.94
N SER A 181 8.96 7.46 -25.01
CA SER A 181 7.73 7.89 -24.38
C SER A 181 7.73 9.40 -24.16
N SER A 182 6.55 10.03 -24.32
CA SER A 182 6.27 11.36 -23.82
C SER A 182 5.76 11.35 -22.38
N ASP A 183 5.34 10.18 -21.87
CA ASP A 183 4.91 9.98 -20.50
C ASP A 183 6.12 9.75 -19.60
N ASN A 184 5.95 10.06 -18.31
CA ASN A 184 6.98 9.89 -17.28
C ASN A 184 6.92 8.50 -16.61
N ARG A 185 6.34 7.51 -17.30
CA ARG A 185 6.21 6.14 -16.81
C ARG A 185 6.07 5.13 -17.92
N TYR A 186 6.42 3.89 -17.62
CA TYR A 186 6.25 2.75 -18.51
C TYR A 186 6.03 1.45 -17.73
N LEU A 187 5.04 0.66 -18.13
CA LEU A 187 4.79 -0.66 -17.57
C LEU A 187 5.57 -1.71 -18.38
N LEU A 188 6.73 -2.11 -17.87
CA LEU A 188 7.62 -3.09 -18.50
C LEU A 188 7.06 -4.50 -18.33
N ASP A 189 6.82 -5.21 -19.44
CA ASP A 189 6.40 -6.61 -19.45
C ASP A 189 7.63 -7.52 -19.37
N LEU A 190 7.85 -8.10 -18.19
CA LEU A 190 8.98 -8.98 -17.90
C LEU A 190 8.83 -10.38 -18.51
N THR A 191 7.65 -10.74 -19.08
CA THR A 191 7.42 -12.03 -19.75
C THR A 191 7.81 -12.00 -21.22
N SER A 192 8.12 -10.82 -21.77
CA SER A 192 8.55 -10.69 -23.16
C SER A 192 9.77 -11.58 -23.45
N GLU A 193 9.86 -12.11 -24.66
CA GLU A 193 10.86 -13.12 -25.06
C GLU A 193 12.30 -12.76 -24.68
N LYS A 194 12.65 -11.47 -24.82
CA LYS A 194 13.99 -10.97 -24.53
C LYS A 194 14.27 -10.77 -23.02
N LEU A 195 13.23 -10.58 -22.21
CA LEU A 195 13.37 -10.27 -20.79
C LEU A 195 13.08 -11.47 -19.88
N ALA A 196 12.30 -12.43 -20.37
CA ALA A 196 11.77 -13.51 -19.55
C ALA A 196 12.83 -14.39 -18.87
N ASN A 197 13.98 -14.56 -19.54
CA ASN A 197 15.07 -15.44 -19.06
C ASN A 197 16.16 -14.68 -18.30
N GLU A 198 16.06 -13.35 -18.17
CA GLU A 198 17.06 -12.55 -17.49
C GLU A 198 16.80 -12.55 -15.97
N ALA A 199 17.81 -12.88 -15.20
CA ALA A 199 17.75 -12.85 -13.74
C ALA A 199 17.77 -11.42 -13.18
N ALA A 200 18.41 -10.51 -13.93
CA ALA A 200 18.50 -9.09 -13.60
C ALA A 200 18.53 -8.23 -14.86
N LEU A 201 17.88 -7.10 -14.80
CA LEU A 201 17.77 -6.10 -15.84
C LEU A 201 18.35 -4.78 -15.31
N LEU A 202 19.10 -4.07 -16.13
CA LEU A 202 19.60 -2.74 -15.84
C LEU A 202 18.80 -1.74 -16.67
N VAL A 203 18.22 -0.77 -15.99
CA VAL A 203 17.29 0.20 -16.59
C VAL A 203 17.86 1.61 -16.47
N THR A 204 17.83 2.35 -17.57
CA THR A 204 18.14 3.79 -17.61
C THR A 204 17.08 4.53 -18.39
N VAL A 205 16.88 5.79 -18.06
CA VAL A 205 16.01 6.73 -18.79
C VAL A 205 16.83 7.94 -19.18
N SER A 206 16.75 8.35 -20.45
CA SER A 206 17.44 9.54 -20.96
C SER A 206 16.47 10.45 -21.74
N VAL A 207 16.86 11.69 -21.99
CA VAL A 207 16.13 12.57 -22.91
C VAL A 207 16.54 12.22 -24.33
N LYS A 208 15.56 12.05 -25.23
CA LYS A 208 15.82 11.79 -26.65
C LYS A 208 16.67 12.90 -27.27
N GLY A 209 17.76 12.52 -27.91
CA GLY A 209 18.71 13.46 -28.54
C GLY A 209 19.68 14.14 -27.57
N ASN A 210 19.64 13.81 -26.28
CA ASN A 210 20.59 14.28 -25.29
C ASN A 210 20.93 13.15 -24.28
N GLU A 211 21.81 12.23 -24.66
CA GLU A 211 22.19 11.08 -23.85
C GLU A 211 23.02 11.44 -22.59
N GLU A 212 23.53 12.67 -22.50
CA GLU A 212 24.17 13.15 -21.27
C GLU A 212 23.13 13.42 -20.17
N MET A 213 21.88 13.75 -20.56
CA MET A 213 20.77 13.91 -19.64
C MET A 213 20.09 12.56 -19.42
N LYS A 214 20.61 11.78 -18.52
CA LYS A 214 20.12 10.43 -18.19
C LYS A 214 20.05 10.21 -16.68
N SER A 215 19.24 9.23 -16.30
CA SER A 215 19.17 8.74 -14.94
C SER A 215 20.44 7.98 -14.53
N GLU A 216 20.61 7.78 -13.23
CA GLU A 216 21.38 6.67 -12.70
C GLU A 216 20.81 5.34 -13.24
N GLU A 217 21.66 4.31 -13.33
CA GLU A 217 21.25 2.98 -13.70
C GLU A 217 20.65 2.27 -12.49
N VAL A 218 19.48 1.65 -12.68
CA VAL A 218 18.80 0.89 -11.63
C VAL A 218 18.71 -0.58 -12.02
N ALA A 219 18.94 -1.48 -11.06
CA ALA A 219 18.89 -2.92 -11.25
C ALA A 219 17.56 -3.49 -10.77
N ILE A 220 16.80 -4.10 -11.69
CA ILE A 220 15.59 -4.87 -11.38
C ILE A 220 15.96 -6.35 -11.41
N LYS A 221 15.81 -7.04 -10.29
CA LYS A 221 16.13 -8.45 -10.14
C LYS A 221 14.88 -9.28 -9.94
N ARG A 222 14.83 -10.44 -10.56
CA ARG A 222 13.78 -11.39 -10.23
C ARG A 222 13.99 -11.92 -8.83
N LEU A 223 12.89 -12.01 -8.08
CA LEU A 223 12.93 -12.58 -6.73
C LEU A 223 13.47 -14.02 -6.81
N PRO A 224 14.50 -14.39 -6.00
CA PRO A 224 15.01 -15.75 -5.93
C PRO A 224 13.91 -16.77 -5.63
N GLU A 225 14.02 -17.98 -6.22
CA GLU A 225 12.97 -19.00 -6.20
C GLU A 225 12.53 -19.40 -4.79
N ASP A 226 13.47 -19.53 -3.87
CA ASP A 226 13.20 -19.84 -2.45
C ASP A 226 12.33 -18.77 -1.76
N LYS A 227 12.57 -17.50 -2.05
CA LYS A 227 11.76 -16.39 -1.56
C LYS A 227 10.43 -16.29 -2.32
N ALA A 228 10.46 -16.53 -3.63
CA ALA A 228 9.26 -16.48 -4.48
C ALA A 228 8.21 -17.51 -4.03
N GLU A 229 8.60 -18.72 -3.62
CA GLU A 229 7.68 -19.74 -3.08
C GLU A 229 7.02 -19.29 -1.77
N ILE A 230 7.75 -18.59 -0.88
CA ILE A 230 7.19 -18.04 0.35
C ILE A 230 6.18 -16.94 0.04
N VAL A 231 6.54 -16.01 -0.87
CA VAL A 231 5.64 -14.94 -1.33
C VAL A 231 4.39 -15.53 -1.97
N LYS A 232 4.54 -16.53 -2.84
CA LYS A 232 3.45 -17.22 -3.53
C LYS A 232 2.45 -17.86 -2.55
N ALA A 233 2.95 -18.54 -1.52
CA ALA A 233 2.10 -19.18 -0.50
C ALA A 233 1.29 -18.13 0.27
N ASN A 234 1.94 -17.04 0.72
CA ASN A 234 1.29 -15.95 1.45
C ASN A 234 0.31 -15.16 0.57
N LEU A 235 0.69 -14.90 -0.69
CA LEU A 235 -0.17 -14.24 -1.67
C LEU A 235 -1.41 -15.09 -1.98
N GLY A 236 -1.24 -16.41 -2.15
CA GLY A 236 -2.35 -17.34 -2.37
C GLY A 236 -3.38 -17.30 -1.24
N ALA A 237 -2.92 -17.25 0.01
CA ALA A 237 -3.80 -17.07 1.17
C ALA A 237 -4.52 -15.72 1.13
N LEU A 238 -3.82 -14.62 0.82
CA LEU A 238 -4.41 -13.29 0.70
C LEU A 238 -5.44 -13.22 -0.44
N MET A 239 -5.10 -13.74 -1.63
CA MET A 239 -5.98 -13.75 -2.82
C MET A 239 -7.25 -14.57 -2.62
N SER A 240 -7.30 -15.48 -1.64
CA SER A 240 -8.54 -16.16 -1.26
C SER A 240 -9.54 -15.26 -0.51
N GLU A 241 -9.08 -14.12 -0.01
CA GLU A 241 -9.85 -13.16 0.79
C GLU A 241 -10.20 -11.88 0.04
N VAL A 242 -9.40 -11.50 -0.97
CA VAL A 242 -9.51 -10.23 -1.68
C VAL A 242 -9.78 -10.43 -3.18
N ASP A 243 -10.52 -9.49 -3.77
CA ASP A 243 -10.77 -9.38 -5.21
C ASP A 243 -10.01 -8.18 -5.77
N ILE A 244 -9.11 -8.39 -6.72
CA ILE A 244 -8.27 -7.35 -7.33
C ILE A 244 -9.05 -6.29 -8.14
N GLN A 245 -10.35 -6.49 -8.34
CA GLN A 245 -11.18 -5.56 -9.12
C GLN A 245 -11.64 -4.33 -8.34
N ASN A 246 -11.34 -4.22 -7.04
CA ASN A 246 -11.67 -3.04 -6.24
C ASN A 246 -10.44 -2.34 -5.66
N ALA A 247 -10.59 -1.03 -5.39
CA ALA A 247 -9.50 -0.18 -4.93
C ALA A 247 -8.96 -0.60 -3.57
N LEU A 248 -9.86 -0.96 -2.64
CA LEU A 248 -9.49 -1.36 -1.29
C LEU A 248 -8.58 -2.60 -1.27
N ASN A 249 -8.87 -3.57 -2.12
CA ASN A 249 -8.10 -4.80 -2.19
C ASN A 249 -6.73 -4.58 -2.86
N ASN A 250 -6.65 -3.73 -3.88
CA ASN A 250 -5.37 -3.31 -4.42
C ASN A 250 -4.51 -2.58 -3.37
N TYR A 251 -5.13 -1.74 -2.53
CA TYR A 251 -4.43 -1.09 -1.43
C TYR A 251 -3.87 -2.09 -0.39
N ILE A 252 -4.61 -3.15 -0.07
CA ILE A 252 -4.14 -4.23 0.82
C ILE A 252 -3.00 -5.02 0.16
N LEU A 253 -3.08 -5.29 -1.15
CA LEU A 253 -2.00 -5.93 -1.91
C LEU A 253 -0.75 -5.06 -1.95
N ALA A 254 -0.89 -3.75 -2.12
CA ALA A 254 0.24 -2.83 -2.01
C ALA A 254 0.94 -2.97 -0.65
N GLY A 255 0.18 -3.02 0.45
CA GLY A 255 0.72 -3.28 1.78
C GLY A 255 1.41 -4.64 1.93
N PHE A 256 0.86 -5.68 1.28
CA PHE A 256 1.49 -7.00 1.22
C PHE A 256 2.88 -6.93 0.59
N TYR A 257 2.98 -6.35 -0.60
CA TYR A 257 4.24 -6.27 -1.32
C TYR A 257 5.24 -5.35 -0.62
N GLU A 258 4.79 -4.23 -0.06
CA GLU A 258 5.66 -3.33 0.70
C GLU A 258 6.24 -4.00 1.95
N GLU A 259 5.45 -4.74 2.72
CA GLU A 259 5.92 -5.48 3.90
C GLU A 259 6.99 -6.53 3.51
N ASN A 260 6.85 -7.13 2.31
CA ASN A 260 7.80 -8.09 1.76
C ASN A 260 8.98 -7.44 1.01
N ARG A 261 9.12 -6.10 1.05
CA ARG A 261 10.16 -5.34 0.36
C ARG A 261 10.17 -5.46 -1.17
N LEU A 262 9.05 -5.82 -1.75
CA LEU A 262 8.82 -5.89 -3.19
C LEU A 262 8.26 -4.54 -3.66
N LEU A 263 9.13 -3.51 -3.70
CA LEU A 263 8.71 -2.12 -3.83
C LEU A 263 8.11 -1.80 -5.21
N LEU A 264 8.59 -2.42 -6.28
CA LEU A 264 7.99 -2.27 -7.62
C LEU A 264 6.58 -2.86 -7.69
N ASP A 265 6.41 -4.04 -7.08
CA ASP A 265 5.09 -4.68 -6.99
C ASP A 265 4.14 -3.83 -6.13
N ALA A 266 4.63 -3.28 -5.01
CA ALA A 266 3.84 -2.40 -4.15
C ALA A 266 3.41 -1.12 -4.90
N LEU A 267 4.32 -0.48 -5.61
CA LEU A 267 4.06 0.73 -6.40
C LEU A 267 2.94 0.47 -7.42
N PHE A 268 3.01 -0.63 -8.16
CA PHE A 268 1.97 -1.01 -9.12
C PHE A 268 0.57 -1.10 -8.46
N TYR A 269 0.47 -1.74 -7.29
CA TYR A 269 -0.83 -1.91 -6.63
C TYR A 269 -1.34 -0.64 -5.92
N TYR A 270 -0.47 0.26 -5.48
CA TYR A 270 -0.88 1.61 -5.04
C TYR A 270 -1.48 2.40 -6.22
N GLU A 271 -0.82 2.39 -7.37
CA GLU A 271 -1.31 3.03 -8.60
C GLU A 271 -2.66 2.44 -9.07
N GLU A 272 -2.84 1.12 -9.05
CA GLU A 272 -4.11 0.49 -9.43
C GLU A 272 -5.23 0.86 -8.44
N ALA A 273 -4.96 1.01 -7.15
CA ALA A 273 -5.95 1.48 -6.18
C ALA A 273 -6.41 2.91 -6.50
N ILE A 274 -5.47 3.81 -6.79
CA ILE A 274 -5.76 5.21 -7.18
C ILE A 274 -6.54 5.26 -8.49
N LYS A 275 -6.15 4.47 -9.48
CA LYS A 275 -6.80 4.43 -10.80
C LYS A 275 -8.26 3.98 -10.72
N ILE A 276 -8.58 3.02 -9.84
CA ILE A 276 -9.95 2.52 -9.62
C ILE A 276 -10.80 3.54 -8.84
N ALA A 277 -10.21 4.25 -7.89
CA ALA A 277 -10.89 5.23 -7.05
C ALA A 277 -10.08 6.53 -6.90
N PRO A 278 -9.96 7.32 -8.00
CA PRO A 278 -9.07 8.48 -8.07
C PRO A 278 -9.49 9.65 -7.17
N ASP A 279 -10.72 9.65 -6.74
CA ASP A 279 -11.32 10.67 -5.89
C ASP A 279 -11.32 10.30 -4.39
N VAL A 280 -10.63 9.23 -4.02
CA VAL A 280 -10.44 8.79 -2.61
C VAL A 280 -9.04 9.18 -2.13
N ASP A 281 -8.92 10.36 -1.53
CA ASP A 281 -7.65 10.96 -1.09
C ASP A 281 -6.77 10.02 -0.25
N SER A 282 -7.39 9.10 0.52
CA SER A 282 -6.65 8.15 1.36
C SER A 282 -5.69 7.27 0.57
N TYR A 283 -5.99 6.92 -0.68
CA TYR A 283 -5.11 6.10 -1.52
C TYR A 283 -3.94 6.91 -2.04
N GLN A 284 -4.19 8.14 -2.48
CA GLN A 284 -3.15 9.06 -2.91
C GLN A 284 -2.19 9.39 -1.76
N GLU A 285 -2.75 9.72 -0.59
CA GLU A 285 -1.96 9.98 0.61
C GLU A 285 -1.07 8.78 1.01
N ALA A 286 -1.62 7.56 0.93
CA ALA A 286 -0.88 6.35 1.25
C ALA A 286 0.26 6.08 0.25
N TYR A 287 0.02 6.32 -1.03
CA TYR A 287 1.03 6.21 -2.08
C TYR A 287 2.18 7.21 -1.88
N GLU A 288 1.87 8.49 -1.66
CA GLU A 288 2.88 9.51 -1.38
C GLU A 288 3.71 9.18 -0.13
N GLU A 289 3.06 8.68 0.92
CA GLU A 289 3.71 8.18 2.13
C GLU A 289 4.63 6.99 1.82
N PHE A 290 4.19 6.07 0.98
CA PHE A 290 4.99 4.93 0.52
C PHE A 290 6.25 5.40 -0.21
N LEU A 291 6.12 6.32 -1.18
CA LEU A 291 7.26 6.88 -1.91
C LEU A 291 8.24 7.54 -0.94
N PHE A 292 7.76 8.39 -0.05
CA PHE A 292 8.59 9.11 0.91
C PHE A 292 9.38 8.18 1.83
N ARG A 293 8.72 7.21 2.51
CA ARG A 293 9.40 6.34 3.49
C ARG A 293 10.36 5.34 2.87
N ASN A 294 10.22 5.06 1.57
CA ASN A 294 11.11 4.17 0.83
C ASN A 294 12.16 4.94 0.00
N GLY A 295 12.18 6.29 0.05
CA GLY A 295 13.13 7.12 -0.68
C GLY A 295 12.97 7.05 -2.19
N LEU A 296 11.71 6.99 -2.67
CA LEU A 296 11.34 6.84 -4.08
C LEU A 296 10.84 8.15 -4.72
N ASN A 297 11.14 9.32 -4.14
CA ASN A 297 10.67 10.64 -4.58
C ASN A 297 11.82 11.64 -4.75
#